data_d296caf3dfeac9e16a8fff80979ba8a3
#
_entry.id   d296caf3dfeac9e16a8fff80979ba8a3
#
_cell.length_a   1.000
_cell.length_b   1.000
_cell.length_c   1.000
_cell.angle_alpha   90.00
_cell.angle_beta   90.00
_cell.angle_gamma   90.00
#
_symmetry.space_group_name_H-M   'P 1'
#
loop_
_entity.id
_entity.type
_entity.pdbx_description
1 polymer ?
#
loop_
_entity_poly.entity_id
_entity_poly.type
_entity_poly.pdbx_seq_one_letter_code
_entity_poly.pdbx_strand_id
1 'polypeptide(L)'
;QVSPGHVTVFSSGAQVSGEAAVNLQAGTWDYVAGGLSPYIDPNSIQVRGEGDFIIMGVTHRNNYLENPAESDEIGSLRERIKALEIKIDDEQTATEVLLERERFLKANYDVVSQKPTITPDQLKPLIEIYGPTMKSVKSGILKKTRILKEYNEEKEKLAQQLAGTIDRSKMPSGEIVMTLSGNKPVTGKIKLSYVVMNAGWQPVYDIRVDDITDPAVIIYKANIWQNSGVEWKEVKISLSNAAPMTAGYLPLLDPWFVDFYQEYVMNEVVIRGYGTKARPVAREAKAEEAAMMDLEATAPLPVTVSESNISFSFDVNVPKTITSGGKPETVELQRLTVPATYS
;
A
#
# COMPACT_ATOMS: atom_id res chain seq x y z
N GLN A 1 -1.81 -18.99 -13.39
CA GLN A 1 -1.59 -17.63 -12.87
C GLN A 1 -0.08 -17.37 -12.84
N VAL A 2 0.36 -16.22 -13.33
CA VAL A 2 1.76 -15.77 -13.24
C VAL A 2 1.90 -14.98 -11.95
N SER A 3 2.68 -15.50 -11.00
CA SER A 3 2.97 -14.79 -9.77
C SER A 3 4.27 -13.99 -9.92
N PRO A 4 4.34 -12.74 -9.44
CA PRO A 4 5.59 -12.01 -9.39
C PRO A 4 6.62 -12.79 -8.56
N GLY A 5 7.79 -13.05 -9.12
CA GLY A 5 8.88 -13.73 -8.41
C GLY A 5 10.02 -12.76 -8.04
N HIS A 6 10.21 -11.74 -8.89
CA HIS A 6 11.27 -10.76 -8.72
C HIS A 6 10.80 -9.38 -9.16
N VAL A 7 11.11 -8.36 -8.38
CA VAL A 7 10.78 -6.95 -8.69
C VAL A 7 12.03 -6.10 -8.57
N THR A 8 12.39 -5.45 -9.67
CA THR A 8 13.43 -4.41 -9.67
C THR A 8 12.75 -3.04 -9.54
N VAL A 9 12.95 -2.39 -8.40
CA VAL A 9 12.39 -1.06 -8.14
C VAL A 9 13.43 0.00 -8.51
N PHE A 10 13.02 0.94 -9.35
CA PHE A 10 13.82 2.07 -9.79
C PHE A 10 13.48 3.32 -8.96
N SER A 11 14.20 4.41 -9.13
CA SER A 11 13.83 5.69 -8.53
C SER A 11 12.43 6.17 -8.98
N SER A 12 12.00 5.76 -10.18
CA SER A 12 10.67 5.97 -10.71
C SER A 12 10.27 4.74 -11.53
N GLY A 13 9.23 4.04 -11.08
CA GLY A 13 8.76 2.80 -11.68
C GLY A 13 9.38 1.54 -11.07
N ALA A 14 8.81 0.39 -11.44
CA ALA A 14 9.33 -0.93 -11.08
C ALA A 14 9.14 -1.91 -12.23
N GLN A 15 10.13 -2.76 -12.47
CA GLN A 15 10.03 -3.89 -13.38
C GLN A 15 9.65 -5.14 -12.59
N VAL A 16 8.50 -5.70 -12.93
CA VAL A 16 7.97 -6.92 -12.33
C VAL A 16 8.28 -8.08 -13.26
N SER A 17 8.85 -9.14 -12.73
CA SER A 17 9.17 -10.36 -13.47
C SER A 17 8.56 -11.59 -12.81
N GLY A 18 8.00 -12.47 -13.61
CA GLY A 18 7.39 -13.73 -13.15
C GLY A 18 7.57 -14.86 -14.16
N GLU A 19 7.35 -16.06 -13.68
CA GLU A 19 7.41 -17.28 -14.51
C GLU A 19 6.09 -18.05 -14.39
N ALA A 20 5.70 -18.72 -15.47
CA ALA A 20 4.59 -19.65 -15.48
C ALA A 20 4.93 -20.89 -16.30
N ALA A 21 4.51 -22.06 -15.82
CA ALA A 21 4.52 -23.27 -16.60
C ALA A 21 3.35 -23.28 -17.58
N VAL A 22 3.58 -23.75 -18.80
CA VAL A 22 2.58 -23.93 -19.84
C VAL A 22 2.56 -25.35 -20.33
N ASN A 23 1.36 -25.89 -20.52
CA ASN A 23 1.10 -27.18 -21.18
C ASN A 23 0.23 -26.92 -22.39
N LEU A 24 0.79 -27.05 -23.56
CA LEU A 24 0.10 -26.84 -24.84
C LEU A 24 -0.17 -28.14 -25.53
N GLN A 25 -1.38 -28.27 -26.07
CA GLN A 25 -1.66 -29.29 -27.10
C GLN A 25 -1.15 -28.80 -28.45
N ALA A 26 -1.11 -29.67 -29.47
CA ALA A 26 -0.80 -29.23 -30.83
C ALA A 26 -1.83 -28.20 -31.30
N GLY A 27 -1.38 -27.13 -31.96
CA GLY A 27 -2.22 -26.05 -32.45
C GLY A 27 -1.82 -24.67 -31.90
N THR A 28 -2.74 -23.70 -32.03
CA THR A 28 -2.56 -22.34 -31.56
C THR A 28 -3.51 -22.05 -30.38
N TRP A 29 -2.98 -21.48 -29.33
CA TRP A 29 -3.70 -21.25 -28.06
C TRP A 29 -3.39 -19.88 -27.50
N ASP A 30 -4.41 -19.23 -26.92
CA ASP A 30 -4.22 -18.02 -26.16
C ASP A 30 -4.00 -18.36 -24.68
N TYR A 31 -2.85 -17.98 -24.18
CA TYR A 31 -2.51 -18.05 -22.77
C TYR A 31 -2.70 -16.68 -22.12
N VAL A 32 -3.57 -16.61 -21.12
CA VAL A 32 -3.89 -15.35 -20.43
C VAL A 32 -3.19 -15.32 -19.07
N ALA A 33 -2.29 -14.38 -18.90
CA ALA A 33 -1.72 -14.02 -17.62
C ALA A 33 -2.58 -12.90 -17.00
N GLY A 34 -3.50 -13.28 -16.10
CA GLY A 34 -4.40 -12.36 -15.41
C GLY A 34 -3.96 -12.06 -13.99
N GLY A 35 -4.66 -11.14 -13.31
CA GLY A 35 -4.36 -10.70 -11.95
C GLY A 35 -3.14 -9.78 -11.87
N LEU A 36 -2.79 -9.12 -12.98
CA LEU A 36 -1.67 -8.22 -13.08
C LEU A 36 -2.10 -6.77 -12.77
N SER A 37 -1.11 -5.89 -12.62
CA SER A 37 -1.35 -4.46 -12.44
C SER A 37 -2.16 -3.86 -13.60
N PRO A 38 -3.17 -3.03 -13.34
CA PRO A 38 -3.83 -2.25 -14.38
C PRO A 38 -2.95 -1.12 -14.95
N TYR A 39 -1.84 -0.81 -14.30
CA TYR A 39 -0.93 0.28 -14.66
C TYR A 39 0.35 -0.21 -15.36
N ILE A 40 0.24 -1.32 -16.09
CA ILE A 40 1.33 -1.83 -16.93
C ILE A 40 1.58 -0.85 -18.09
N ASP A 41 2.85 -0.52 -18.33
CA ASP A 41 3.25 0.10 -19.59
C ASP A 41 3.25 -0.97 -20.70
N PRO A 42 2.32 -0.91 -21.68
CA PRO A 42 2.23 -1.95 -22.72
C PRO A 42 3.50 -2.09 -23.57
N ASN A 43 4.29 -1.00 -23.69
CA ASN A 43 5.52 -1.00 -24.49
C ASN A 43 6.70 -1.67 -23.78
N SER A 44 6.56 -1.88 -22.46
CA SER A 44 7.60 -2.51 -21.63
C SER A 44 7.45 -4.03 -21.53
N ILE A 45 6.37 -4.60 -22.08
CA ILE A 45 6.08 -6.02 -21.94
C ILE A 45 7.09 -6.84 -22.72
N GLN A 46 7.78 -7.73 -22.01
CA GLN A 46 8.69 -8.70 -22.59
C GLN A 46 8.28 -10.11 -22.20
N VAL A 47 8.18 -10.98 -23.21
CA VAL A 47 7.83 -12.38 -23.02
C VAL A 47 8.90 -13.26 -23.64
N ARG A 48 9.37 -14.25 -22.87
CA ARG A 48 10.30 -15.29 -23.36
C ARG A 48 9.70 -16.66 -23.08
N GLY A 49 9.70 -17.50 -24.12
CA GLY A 49 9.28 -18.91 -24.02
C GLY A 49 10.51 -19.81 -23.89
N GLU A 50 10.41 -20.79 -23.01
CA GLU A 50 11.35 -21.91 -22.89
C GLU A 50 10.58 -23.20 -23.19
N GLY A 51 10.80 -23.79 -24.37
CA GLY A 51 10.11 -24.99 -24.88
C GLY A 51 10.00 -24.98 -26.39
N ASP A 52 9.41 -26.03 -26.95
CA ASP A 52 9.28 -26.21 -28.40
C ASP A 52 7.94 -25.61 -28.93
N PHE A 53 7.76 -24.31 -28.66
CA PHE A 53 6.61 -23.50 -29.09
C PHE A 53 7.05 -22.11 -29.53
N ILE A 54 6.21 -21.45 -30.32
CA ILE A 54 6.45 -20.11 -30.85
C ILE A 54 5.45 -19.13 -30.21
N ILE A 55 5.91 -17.94 -29.81
CA ILE A 55 5.07 -16.83 -29.39
C ILE A 55 4.72 -16.03 -30.64
N MET A 56 3.45 -16.06 -31.05
CA MET A 56 2.97 -15.40 -32.27
C MET A 56 2.56 -13.95 -32.01
N GLY A 57 2.09 -13.65 -30.81
CA GLY A 57 1.65 -12.32 -30.44
C GLY A 57 1.53 -12.14 -28.94
N VAL A 58 1.68 -10.87 -28.51
CA VAL A 58 1.50 -10.48 -27.12
C VAL A 58 0.65 -9.20 -27.11
N THR A 59 -0.45 -9.22 -26.37
CA THR A 59 -1.34 -8.07 -26.22
C THR A 59 -1.65 -7.83 -24.75
N HIS A 60 -1.83 -6.56 -24.39
CA HIS A 60 -2.26 -6.15 -23.05
C HIS A 60 -3.69 -5.64 -23.12
N ARG A 61 -4.49 -5.99 -22.10
CA ARG A 61 -5.83 -5.43 -21.90
C ARG A 61 -6.12 -5.31 -20.40
N ASN A 62 -7.03 -4.42 -20.07
CA ASN A 62 -7.58 -4.33 -18.73
C ASN A 62 -8.93 -5.07 -18.68
N ASN A 63 -9.05 -6.01 -17.75
CA ASN A 63 -10.28 -6.73 -17.50
C ASN A 63 -11.09 -6.03 -16.41
N TYR A 64 -12.23 -5.47 -16.80
CA TYR A 64 -13.17 -4.77 -15.90
C TYR A 64 -14.25 -5.71 -15.35
N LEU A 65 -14.32 -6.95 -15.84
CA LEU A 65 -15.37 -7.92 -15.49
C LEU A 65 -14.90 -8.90 -14.41
N GLU A 66 -13.63 -9.15 -14.30
CA GLU A 66 -13.08 -9.87 -13.16
C GLU A 66 -13.09 -8.96 -11.94
N ASN A 67 -14.17 -9.04 -11.15
CA ASN A 67 -13.97 -8.80 -9.74
C ASN A 67 -12.99 -9.89 -9.26
N PRO A 68 -11.78 -9.56 -8.78
CA PRO A 68 -11.00 -10.54 -8.06
C PRO A 68 -11.94 -11.09 -7.00
N ALA A 69 -12.16 -12.40 -7.03
CA ALA A 69 -13.02 -13.11 -6.07
C ALA A 69 -12.81 -12.46 -4.70
N GLU A 70 -13.91 -12.16 -4.00
CA GLU A 70 -13.88 -11.52 -2.68
C GLU A 70 -12.62 -11.99 -1.96
N SER A 71 -11.63 -11.11 -1.83
CA SER A 71 -10.34 -11.58 -1.32
C SER A 71 -10.65 -12.18 0.05
N ASP A 72 -10.00 -13.27 0.42
CA ASP A 72 -10.18 -13.91 1.74
C ASP A 72 -10.15 -12.86 2.86
N GLU A 73 -9.46 -11.75 2.63
CA GLU A 73 -9.40 -10.58 3.50
C GLU A 73 -10.77 -9.87 3.62
N ILE A 74 -11.46 -9.61 2.50
CA ILE A 74 -12.81 -8.98 2.52
C ILE A 74 -13.79 -9.89 3.24
N GLY A 75 -13.76 -11.19 2.96
CA GLY A 75 -14.58 -12.19 3.65
C GLY A 75 -14.33 -12.19 5.16
N SER A 76 -13.08 -12.26 5.58
CA SER A 76 -12.69 -12.25 7.00
C SER A 76 -13.08 -10.97 7.73
N LEU A 77 -12.92 -9.80 7.08
CA LEU A 77 -13.34 -8.51 7.65
C LEU A 77 -14.86 -8.44 7.85
N ARG A 78 -15.65 -8.91 6.88
CA ARG A 78 -17.11 -8.97 7.00
C ARG A 78 -17.56 -9.88 8.13
N GLU A 79 -16.94 -11.05 8.27
CA GLU A 79 -17.25 -11.98 9.38
C GLU A 79 -16.93 -11.37 10.74
N ARG A 80 -15.78 -10.67 10.87
CA ARG A 80 -15.42 -9.98 12.10
C ARG A 80 -16.39 -8.85 12.44
N ILE A 81 -16.80 -8.05 11.47
CA ILE A 81 -17.81 -6.99 11.66
C ILE A 81 -19.13 -7.60 12.14
N LYS A 82 -19.60 -8.67 11.49
CA LYS A 82 -20.82 -9.36 11.87
C LYS A 82 -20.77 -9.94 13.29
N ALA A 83 -19.62 -10.51 13.66
CA ALA A 83 -19.42 -11.02 15.02
C ALA A 83 -19.44 -9.90 16.09
N LEU A 84 -18.94 -8.70 15.76
CA LEU A 84 -19.04 -7.54 16.64
C LEU A 84 -20.47 -7.01 16.73
N GLU A 85 -21.23 -7.01 15.64
CA GLU A 85 -22.63 -6.60 15.63
C GLU A 85 -23.47 -7.46 16.59
N ILE A 86 -23.30 -8.78 16.56
CA ILE A 86 -23.96 -9.68 17.51
C ILE A 86 -23.59 -9.32 18.96
N LYS A 87 -22.30 -9.06 19.25
CA LYS A 87 -21.87 -8.66 20.60
C LYS A 87 -22.46 -7.32 21.02
N ILE A 88 -22.58 -6.38 20.10
CA ILE A 88 -23.19 -5.06 20.35
C ILE A 88 -24.66 -5.24 20.71
N ASP A 89 -25.41 -6.05 19.95
CA ASP A 89 -26.82 -6.31 20.19
C ASP A 89 -27.05 -6.99 21.56
N ASP A 90 -26.22 -7.96 21.94
CA ASP A 90 -26.24 -8.63 23.23
C ASP A 90 -26.00 -7.63 24.38
N GLU A 91 -25.00 -6.76 24.25
CA GLU A 91 -24.67 -5.76 25.27
C GLU A 91 -25.71 -4.64 25.34
N GLN A 92 -26.33 -4.27 24.21
CA GLN A 92 -27.47 -3.33 24.19
C GLN A 92 -28.66 -3.91 24.92
N THR A 93 -29.05 -5.14 24.60
CA THR A 93 -30.15 -5.84 25.30
C THR A 93 -29.92 -5.93 26.81
N ALA A 94 -28.68 -6.30 27.22
CA ALA A 94 -28.33 -6.34 28.62
C ALA A 94 -28.38 -4.95 29.29
N THR A 95 -28.05 -3.90 28.55
CA THR A 95 -28.17 -2.52 29.05
C THR A 95 -29.61 -2.09 29.20
N GLU A 96 -30.47 -2.42 28.25
CA GLU A 96 -31.91 -2.16 28.34
C GLU A 96 -32.56 -2.82 29.56
N VAL A 97 -32.24 -4.07 29.82
CA VAL A 97 -32.72 -4.78 31.04
C VAL A 97 -32.29 -4.04 32.32
N LEU A 98 -31.07 -3.53 32.38
CA LEU A 98 -30.61 -2.76 33.53
C LEU A 98 -31.29 -1.41 33.64
N LEU A 99 -31.59 -0.73 32.53
CA LEU A 99 -32.35 0.52 32.50
C LEU A 99 -33.78 0.33 32.95
N GLU A 100 -34.45 -0.75 32.51
CA GLU A 100 -35.80 -1.10 33.00
C GLU A 100 -35.76 -1.39 34.49
N ARG A 101 -34.77 -2.09 34.99
CA ARG A 101 -34.60 -2.32 36.43
C ARG A 101 -34.38 -1.02 37.19
N GLU A 102 -33.62 -0.08 36.64
CA GLU A 102 -33.45 1.27 37.23
C GLU A 102 -34.78 2.01 37.31
N ARG A 103 -35.58 2.01 36.22
CA ARG A 103 -36.91 2.64 36.17
C ARG A 103 -37.86 2.03 37.21
N PHE A 104 -37.90 0.68 37.29
CA PHE A 104 -38.70 -0.02 38.26
C PHE A 104 -38.35 0.34 39.71
N LEU A 105 -37.04 0.39 40.04
CA LEU A 105 -36.57 0.77 41.39
C LEU A 105 -36.96 2.20 41.73
N LYS A 106 -36.80 3.15 40.80
CA LYS A 106 -37.17 4.55 41.00
C LYS A 106 -38.69 4.71 41.23
N ALA A 107 -39.52 4.10 40.37
CA ALA A 107 -40.96 4.18 40.48
C ALA A 107 -41.48 3.62 41.82
N ASN A 108 -40.92 2.51 42.29
CA ASN A 108 -41.31 1.95 43.59
C ASN A 108 -40.85 2.80 44.78
N TYR A 109 -39.65 3.41 44.69
CA TYR A 109 -39.19 4.35 45.70
C TYR A 109 -40.07 5.58 45.80
N ASP A 110 -40.51 6.17 44.70
CA ASP A 110 -41.37 7.35 44.65
C ASP A 110 -42.74 7.04 45.26
N VAL A 111 -43.34 5.90 44.93
CA VAL A 111 -44.62 5.47 45.49
C VAL A 111 -44.54 5.28 47.02
N VAL A 112 -43.46 4.68 47.51
CA VAL A 112 -43.27 4.44 48.93
C VAL A 112 -42.98 5.75 49.68
N SER A 113 -42.18 6.65 49.12
CA SER A 113 -41.79 7.94 49.75
C SER A 113 -43.00 8.90 49.92
N GLN A 114 -44.02 8.75 49.08
CA GLN A 114 -45.23 9.58 49.11
C GLN A 114 -46.36 9.07 50.06
N LYS A 115 -46.20 7.90 50.67
CA LYS A 115 -47.17 7.35 51.61
C LYS A 115 -47.01 7.97 53.02
N PRO A 116 -47.99 8.70 53.56
CA PRO A 116 -47.89 9.38 54.86
C PRO A 116 -47.88 8.43 56.06
N THR A 117 -48.04 7.13 55.88
CA THR A 117 -48.19 6.12 56.94
C THR A 117 -46.98 5.19 57.12
N ILE A 118 -45.83 5.50 56.50
CA ILE A 118 -44.63 4.66 56.68
C ILE A 118 -43.95 5.00 58.00
N THR A 119 -43.77 3.99 58.85
CA THR A 119 -43.03 4.12 60.11
C THR A 119 -41.52 4.08 59.85
N PRO A 120 -40.68 4.68 60.73
CA PRO A 120 -39.24 4.61 60.63
C PRO A 120 -38.65 3.19 60.52
N ASP A 121 -39.27 2.23 61.19
CA ASP A 121 -38.84 0.81 61.17
C ASP A 121 -39.13 0.12 59.83
N GLN A 122 -40.12 0.58 59.07
CA GLN A 122 -40.41 0.11 57.71
C GLN A 122 -39.53 0.78 56.68
N LEU A 123 -39.06 2.01 56.95
CA LEU A 123 -38.22 2.78 56.02
C LEU A 123 -36.77 2.31 56.02
N LYS A 124 -36.21 1.93 57.18
CA LYS A 124 -34.82 1.48 57.30
C LYS A 124 -34.46 0.33 56.36
N PRO A 125 -35.14 -0.84 56.35
CA PRO A 125 -34.80 -1.94 55.47
C PRO A 125 -34.95 -1.59 53.97
N LEU A 126 -35.85 -0.65 53.66
CA LEU A 126 -36.03 -0.19 52.29
C LEU A 126 -34.80 0.61 51.78
N ILE A 127 -34.26 1.49 52.62
CA ILE A 127 -33.07 2.26 52.29
C ILE A 127 -31.85 1.34 52.19
N GLU A 128 -31.70 0.36 53.07
CA GLU A 128 -30.62 -0.60 53.09
C GLU A 128 -30.59 -1.46 51.83
N ILE A 129 -31.71 -1.81 51.22
CA ILE A 129 -31.82 -2.59 50.00
C ILE A 129 -31.69 -1.68 48.77
N TYR A 130 -32.35 -0.53 48.75
CA TYR A 130 -32.44 0.35 47.59
C TYR A 130 -31.06 0.89 47.18
N GLY A 131 -30.28 1.43 48.13
CA GLY A 131 -29.00 2.07 47.87
C GLY A 131 -27.98 1.12 47.18
N PRO A 132 -27.68 -0.03 47.78
CA PRO A 132 -26.78 -1.01 47.16
C PRO A 132 -27.25 -1.55 45.82
N THR A 133 -28.58 -1.81 45.70
CA THR A 133 -29.18 -2.32 44.46
C THR A 133 -29.10 -1.28 43.34
N MET A 134 -29.42 -0.02 43.61
CA MET A 134 -29.31 1.08 42.66
C MET A 134 -27.83 1.31 42.24
N LYS A 135 -26.88 1.24 43.18
CA LYS A 135 -25.43 1.31 42.90
C LYS A 135 -25.01 0.18 41.96
N SER A 136 -25.46 -1.04 42.21
CA SER A 136 -25.16 -2.21 41.38
C SER A 136 -25.68 -2.03 39.96
N VAL A 137 -26.95 -1.61 39.80
CA VAL A 137 -27.58 -1.37 38.50
C VAL A 137 -26.82 -0.28 37.73
N LYS A 138 -26.55 0.87 38.35
CA LYS A 138 -25.84 1.96 37.70
C LYS A 138 -24.41 1.58 37.32
N SER A 139 -23.70 0.85 38.19
CA SER A 139 -22.36 0.37 37.86
C SER A 139 -22.38 -0.65 36.70
N GLY A 140 -23.43 -1.47 36.62
CA GLY A 140 -23.69 -2.39 35.52
C GLY A 140 -23.90 -1.62 34.19
N ILE A 141 -24.79 -0.61 34.20
CA ILE A 141 -25.02 0.24 33.03
C ILE A 141 -23.73 0.88 32.56
N LEU A 142 -22.95 1.47 33.47
CA LEU A 142 -21.69 2.12 33.13
C LEU A 142 -20.67 1.16 32.48
N LYS A 143 -20.56 -0.08 33.04
CA LYS A 143 -19.68 -1.12 32.45
C LYS A 143 -20.11 -1.48 31.03
N LYS A 144 -21.43 -1.72 30.84
CA LYS A 144 -21.99 -2.08 29.53
C LYS A 144 -21.82 -0.96 28.50
N THR A 145 -22.04 0.29 28.90
CA THR A 145 -21.82 1.46 28.04
C THR A 145 -20.35 1.59 27.58
N ARG A 146 -19.39 1.27 28.47
CA ARG A 146 -17.96 1.27 28.09
C ARG A 146 -17.65 0.18 27.07
N ILE A 147 -18.14 -1.04 27.30
CA ILE A 147 -17.96 -2.17 26.38
C ILE A 147 -18.60 -1.86 25.02
N LEU A 148 -19.81 -1.30 25.00
CA LEU A 148 -20.47 -0.87 23.77
C LEU A 148 -19.66 0.18 23.00
N LYS A 149 -19.04 1.12 23.71
CA LYS A 149 -18.17 2.11 23.09
C LYS A 149 -16.96 1.45 22.43
N GLU A 150 -16.28 0.54 23.15
CA GLU A 150 -15.12 -0.20 22.62
C GLU A 150 -15.47 -1.02 21.37
N TYR A 151 -16.59 -1.75 21.41
CA TYR A 151 -17.04 -2.55 20.25
C TYR A 151 -17.43 -1.68 19.05
N ASN A 152 -18.07 -0.53 19.27
CA ASN A 152 -18.41 0.39 18.19
C ASN A 152 -17.15 1.03 17.57
N GLU A 153 -16.16 1.41 18.38
CA GLU A 153 -14.88 1.94 17.88
C GLU A 153 -14.11 0.88 17.06
N GLU A 154 -14.12 -0.38 17.52
CA GLU A 154 -13.49 -1.49 16.77
C GLU A 154 -14.25 -1.75 15.45
N LYS A 155 -15.58 -1.80 15.49
CA LYS A 155 -16.42 -1.97 14.30
C LYS A 155 -16.16 -0.86 13.26
N GLU A 156 -16.06 0.39 13.71
CA GLU A 156 -15.79 1.51 12.81
C GLU A 156 -14.43 1.39 12.13
N LYS A 157 -13.39 1.02 12.88
CA LYS A 157 -12.04 0.77 12.31
C LYS A 157 -12.06 -0.34 11.26
N LEU A 158 -12.76 -1.46 11.55
CA LEU A 158 -12.90 -2.56 10.60
C LEU A 158 -13.72 -2.17 9.37
N ALA A 159 -14.76 -1.34 9.53
CA ALA A 159 -15.55 -0.85 8.41
C ALA A 159 -14.76 0.09 7.50
N GLN A 160 -13.91 0.96 8.07
CA GLN A 160 -13.00 1.81 7.31
C GLN A 160 -11.96 0.97 6.55
N GLN A 161 -11.40 -0.05 7.19
CA GLN A 161 -10.48 -0.98 6.54
C GLN A 161 -11.16 -1.72 5.39
N LEU A 162 -12.37 -2.23 5.61
CA LEU A 162 -13.17 -2.92 4.59
C LEU A 162 -13.46 -2.02 3.40
N ALA A 163 -13.86 -0.76 3.62
CA ALA A 163 -14.11 0.21 2.55
C ALA A 163 -12.85 0.45 1.71
N GLY A 164 -11.70 0.67 2.34
CA GLY A 164 -10.43 0.82 1.63
C GLY A 164 -10.00 -0.42 0.86
N THR A 165 -10.30 -1.63 1.36
CA THR A 165 -9.99 -2.89 0.67
C THR A 165 -10.93 -3.10 -0.52
N ILE A 166 -12.23 -2.78 -0.39
CA ILE A 166 -13.22 -2.84 -1.49
C ILE A 166 -12.86 -1.86 -2.60
N ASP A 167 -12.46 -0.63 -2.29
CA ASP A 167 -12.09 0.36 -3.30
C ASP A 167 -10.88 -0.10 -4.12
N ARG A 168 -9.91 -0.76 -3.47
CA ARG A 168 -8.80 -1.42 -4.17
C ARG A 168 -9.24 -2.59 -5.04
N SER A 169 -10.20 -3.38 -4.60
CA SER A 169 -10.72 -4.53 -5.36
C SER A 169 -11.57 -4.16 -6.58
N LYS A 170 -12.08 -2.92 -6.65
CA LYS A 170 -12.82 -2.40 -7.81
C LYS A 170 -11.92 -1.97 -8.96
N MET A 171 -10.60 -1.90 -8.75
CA MET A 171 -9.67 -1.60 -9.83
C MET A 171 -9.71 -2.72 -10.88
N PRO A 172 -9.65 -2.39 -12.18
CA PRO A 172 -9.57 -3.41 -13.21
C PRO A 172 -8.29 -4.23 -13.02
N SER A 173 -8.36 -5.50 -13.37
CA SER A 173 -7.18 -6.38 -13.41
C SER A 173 -6.49 -6.27 -14.75
N GLY A 174 -5.16 -6.07 -14.76
CA GLY A 174 -4.37 -6.14 -15.98
C GLY A 174 -4.24 -7.59 -16.45
N GLU A 175 -4.35 -7.81 -17.75
CA GLU A 175 -4.15 -9.09 -18.40
C GLU A 175 -3.17 -8.96 -19.55
N ILE A 176 -2.27 -9.93 -19.66
CA ILE A 176 -1.39 -10.10 -20.82
C ILE A 176 -1.79 -11.39 -21.52
N VAL A 177 -2.28 -11.24 -22.75
CA VAL A 177 -2.68 -12.37 -23.60
C VAL A 177 -1.53 -12.69 -24.55
N MET A 178 -1.08 -13.94 -24.50
CA MET A 178 0.01 -14.47 -25.32
C MET A 178 -0.53 -15.55 -26.24
N THR A 179 -0.47 -15.33 -27.56
CA THR A 179 -0.83 -16.34 -28.53
C THR A 179 0.36 -17.25 -28.81
N LEU A 180 0.24 -18.51 -28.42
CA LEU A 180 1.28 -19.52 -28.49
C LEU A 180 0.92 -20.58 -29.53
N SER A 181 1.88 -21.06 -30.31
CA SER A 181 1.68 -22.10 -31.31
C SER A 181 2.73 -23.23 -31.18
N GLY A 182 2.28 -24.48 -31.23
CA GLY A 182 3.11 -25.64 -31.19
C GLY A 182 2.61 -26.73 -32.14
N ASN A 183 3.53 -27.41 -32.84
CA ASN A 183 3.19 -28.50 -33.79
C ASN A 183 2.89 -29.84 -33.12
N LYS A 184 3.20 -29.97 -31.84
CA LYS A 184 3.01 -31.17 -31.01
C LYS A 184 2.71 -30.77 -29.57
N PRO A 185 2.19 -31.65 -28.72
CA PRO A 185 2.03 -31.33 -27.28
C PRO A 185 3.39 -30.98 -26.67
N VAL A 186 3.42 -29.83 -25.96
CA VAL A 186 4.63 -29.26 -25.39
C VAL A 186 4.39 -28.81 -23.98
N THR A 187 5.31 -29.17 -23.09
CA THR A 187 5.44 -28.57 -21.76
C THR A 187 6.61 -27.60 -21.78
N GLY A 188 6.38 -26.38 -21.31
CA GLY A 188 7.41 -25.34 -21.29
C GLY A 188 7.19 -24.34 -20.19
N LYS A 189 8.00 -23.28 -20.21
CA LYS A 189 7.90 -22.15 -19.29
C LYS A 189 7.79 -20.84 -20.07
N ILE A 190 7.03 -19.92 -19.55
CA ILE A 190 7.00 -18.53 -20.01
C ILE A 190 7.60 -17.66 -18.91
N LYS A 191 8.55 -16.83 -19.29
CA LYS A 191 9.04 -15.73 -18.47
C LYS A 191 8.41 -14.44 -18.98
N LEU A 192 7.75 -13.72 -18.08
CA LEU A 192 7.08 -12.47 -18.35
C LEU A 192 7.74 -11.37 -17.53
N SER A 193 8.03 -10.23 -18.14
CA SER A 193 8.40 -9.03 -17.43
C SER A 193 7.68 -7.81 -18.01
N TYR A 194 7.38 -6.84 -17.17
CA TYR A 194 6.71 -5.59 -17.53
C TYR A 194 7.06 -4.49 -16.52
N VAL A 195 6.87 -3.24 -16.91
CA VAL A 195 7.10 -2.07 -16.06
C VAL A 195 5.78 -1.49 -15.58
N VAL A 196 5.74 -1.10 -14.31
CA VAL A 196 4.69 -0.30 -13.70
C VAL A 196 5.27 1.03 -13.22
N MET A 197 4.62 2.16 -13.55
CA MET A 197 5.14 3.49 -13.25
C MET A 197 4.77 3.98 -11.84
N ASN A 198 3.76 3.36 -11.21
CA ASN A 198 3.24 3.76 -9.90
C ASN A 198 4.00 3.10 -8.73
N ALA A 199 5.31 3.04 -8.83
CA ALA A 199 6.19 2.51 -7.80
C ALA A 199 7.53 3.24 -7.85
N GLY A 200 8.32 3.11 -6.79
CA GLY A 200 9.64 3.68 -6.76
C GLY A 200 10.33 3.49 -5.42
N TRP A 201 11.57 3.92 -5.35
CA TRP A 201 12.31 4.01 -4.11
C TRP A 201 13.11 5.30 -4.04
N GLN A 202 13.41 5.72 -2.83
CA GLN A 202 14.27 6.88 -2.57
C GLN A 202 15.26 6.56 -1.44
N PRO A 203 16.50 7.07 -1.54
CA PRO A 203 17.47 6.90 -0.49
C PRO A 203 17.14 7.76 0.73
N VAL A 204 17.43 7.22 1.91
CA VAL A 204 17.36 7.92 3.19
C VAL A 204 18.62 7.59 3.98
N TYR A 205 19.18 8.58 4.62
CA TYR A 205 20.42 8.45 5.39
C TYR A 205 20.17 8.82 6.84
N ASP A 206 20.54 7.92 7.77
CA ASP A 206 20.68 8.27 9.19
C ASP A 206 22.17 8.47 9.48
N ILE A 207 22.52 9.61 10.04
CA ILE A 207 23.88 9.89 10.49
C ILE A 207 23.86 9.95 12.00
N ARG A 208 24.64 9.07 12.64
CA ARG A 208 24.73 8.97 14.10
C ARG A 208 26.15 9.21 14.56
N VAL A 209 26.29 9.95 15.63
CA VAL A 209 27.56 10.22 16.33
C VAL A 209 27.27 10.12 17.80
N ASP A 210 27.93 9.20 18.49
CA ASP A 210 27.70 9.00 19.92
C ASP A 210 28.51 9.98 20.76
N ASP A 211 29.75 10.33 20.33
CA ASP A 211 30.61 11.34 20.95
C ASP A 211 31.42 12.09 19.88
N ILE A 212 31.87 13.32 20.21
CA ILE A 212 32.68 14.17 19.32
C ILE A 212 34.05 13.56 18.97
N THR A 213 34.48 12.53 19.67
CA THR A 213 35.70 11.77 19.38
C THR A 213 35.46 10.51 18.58
N ASP A 214 34.21 10.13 18.39
CA ASP A 214 33.83 8.89 17.72
C ASP A 214 33.64 9.10 16.20
N PRO A 215 33.86 8.07 15.39
CA PRO A 215 33.58 8.14 13.97
C PRO A 215 32.05 8.22 13.74
N ALA A 216 31.64 8.92 12.70
CA ALA A 216 30.26 9.00 12.29
C ALA A 216 29.80 7.65 11.68
N VAL A 217 28.66 7.16 12.10
CA VAL A 217 27.98 5.99 11.52
C VAL A 217 26.91 6.48 10.56
N ILE A 218 27.07 6.18 9.28
CA ILE A 218 26.11 6.48 8.24
C ILE A 218 25.32 5.21 7.93
N ILE A 219 24.03 5.22 8.19
CA ILE A 219 23.12 4.12 7.85
C ILE A 219 22.37 4.50 6.58
N TYR A 220 22.66 3.80 5.50
CA TYR A 220 22.01 4.00 4.20
C TYR A 220 20.76 3.13 4.12
N LYS A 221 19.61 3.74 3.93
CA LYS A 221 18.30 3.08 3.87
C LYS A 221 17.60 3.42 2.56
N ALA A 222 16.67 2.57 2.17
CA ALA A 222 15.76 2.80 1.06
C ALA A 222 14.31 2.84 1.58
N ASN A 223 13.57 3.86 1.20
CA ASN A 223 12.12 3.89 1.33
C ASN A 223 11.52 3.44 0.01
N ILE A 224 10.83 2.29 0.04
CA ILE A 224 10.20 1.67 -1.13
C ILE A 224 8.70 1.90 -1.03
N TRP A 225 8.09 2.39 -2.10
CA TRP A 225 6.65 2.59 -2.21
C TRP A 225 6.11 2.00 -3.50
N GLN A 226 4.86 1.56 -3.48
CA GLN A 226 4.17 1.10 -4.68
C GLN A 226 2.66 1.33 -4.58
N ASN A 227 2.05 1.67 -5.72
CA ASN A 227 0.62 1.81 -5.90
C ASN A 227 0.21 1.19 -7.25
N SER A 228 0.68 -0.04 -7.48
CA SER A 228 0.47 -0.76 -8.74
C SER A 228 -0.91 -1.42 -8.84
N GLY A 229 -1.74 -1.35 -7.81
CA GLY A 229 -3.03 -2.04 -7.72
C GLY A 229 -2.93 -3.51 -7.34
N VAL A 230 -1.72 -4.10 -7.30
CA VAL A 230 -1.48 -5.51 -6.96
C VAL A 230 -0.42 -5.61 -5.87
N GLU A 231 -0.63 -6.47 -4.89
CA GLU A 231 0.35 -6.76 -3.85
C GLU A 231 1.55 -7.53 -4.42
N TRP A 232 2.76 -7.13 -4.05
CA TRP A 232 3.97 -7.90 -4.32
C TRP A 232 4.24 -8.84 -3.14
N LYS A 233 3.75 -10.07 -3.24
CA LYS A 233 3.78 -11.04 -2.15
C LYS A 233 5.02 -11.92 -2.23
N GLU A 234 5.84 -11.90 -1.17
CA GLU A 234 7.06 -12.72 -1.03
C GLU A 234 8.00 -12.67 -2.25
N VAL A 235 8.18 -11.46 -2.80
CA VAL A 235 9.02 -11.24 -3.97
C VAL A 235 10.47 -10.95 -3.59
N LYS A 236 11.40 -11.34 -4.43
CA LYS A 236 12.78 -10.85 -4.38
C LYS A 236 12.81 -9.42 -4.88
N ILE A 237 13.46 -8.53 -4.15
CA ILE A 237 13.53 -7.11 -4.48
C ILE A 237 14.97 -6.74 -4.82
N SER A 238 15.14 -6.06 -5.98
CA SER A 238 16.36 -5.35 -6.34
C SER A 238 16.05 -3.86 -6.45
N LEU A 239 16.88 -3.01 -5.87
CA LEU A 239 16.78 -1.57 -5.97
C LEU A 239 17.83 -1.05 -6.93
N SER A 240 17.45 -0.24 -7.90
CA SER A 240 18.37 0.30 -8.90
C SER A 240 18.19 1.80 -9.07
N ASN A 241 19.30 2.50 -9.29
CA ASN A 241 19.30 3.92 -9.68
C ASN A 241 19.18 4.12 -11.19
N ALA A 242 19.17 3.04 -11.98
CA ALA A 242 18.92 3.11 -13.41
C ALA A 242 17.46 3.54 -13.70
N ALA A 243 17.19 3.95 -14.94
CA ALA A 243 15.83 4.07 -15.43
C ALA A 243 15.32 2.70 -15.91
N PRO A 244 14.00 2.39 -15.76
CA PRO A 244 13.45 1.17 -16.34
C PRO A 244 13.65 1.18 -17.86
N MET A 245 14.03 0.03 -18.42
CA MET A 245 14.15 -0.11 -19.88
C MET A 245 12.75 -0.05 -20.50
N THR A 246 12.36 1.14 -20.93
CA THR A 246 11.26 1.31 -21.87
C THR A 246 11.75 0.96 -23.26
N ALA A 247 10.90 0.37 -24.11
CA ALA A 247 11.25 0.04 -25.48
C ALA A 247 11.87 1.25 -26.17
N GLY A 248 13.08 1.07 -26.69
CA GLY A 248 13.76 2.14 -27.43
C GLY A 248 12.89 2.52 -28.64
N TYR A 249 12.45 3.75 -28.69
CA TYR A 249 11.87 4.28 -29.92
C TYR A 249 12.94 4.26 -30.98
N LEU A 250 12.68 3.60 -32.10
CA LEU A 250 13.53 3.77 -33.28
C LEU A 250 13.48 5.26 -33.63
N PRO A 251 14.64 5.94 -33.70
CA PRO A 251 14.65 7.32 -34.14
C PRO A 251 14.03 7.39 -35.55
N LEU A 252 12.98 8.17 -35.68
CA LEU A 252 12.45 8.50 -36.99
C LEU A 252 13.54 9.32 -37.70
N LEU A 253 14.10 8.73 -38.76
CA LEU A 253 15.03 9.45 -39.61
C LEU A 253 14.19 10.38 -40.49
N ASP A 254 14.26 11.67 -40.22
CA ASP A 254 13.68 12.65 -41.11
C ASP A 254 14.34 12.55 -42.48
N PRO A 255 13.58 12.64 -43.60
CA PRO A 255 14.16 12.61 -44.92
C PRO A 255 15.13 13.77 -45.08
N TRP A 256 16.32 13.46 -45.53
CA TRP A 256 17.30 14.50 -45.86
C TRP A 256 16.93 15.10 -47.20
N PHE A 257 16.63 16.39 -47.21
CA PHE A 257 16.40 17.15 -48.40
C PHE A 257 17.73 17.83 -48.78
N VAL A 258 18.23 17.56 -49.96
CA VAL A 258 19.33 18.30 -50.54
C VAL A 258 18.72 19.51 -51.24
N ASP A 259 18.93 20.67 -50.68
CA ASP A 259 18.55 21.94 -51.26
C ASP A 259 19.75 22.82 -51.47
N PHE A 260 19.68 23.76 -52.43
CA PHE A 260 20.73 24.72 -52.64
C PHE A 260 20.75 25.73 -51.50
N TYR A 261 21.94 25.94 -50.91
CA TYR A 261 22.10 26.97 -49.88
C TYR A 261 21.82 28.34 -50.47
N GLN A 262 20.75 28.97 -50.12
CA GLN A 262 20.47 30.38 -50.39
C GLN A 262 20.97 31.21 -49.23
N GLU A 263 21.97 32.03 -49.46
CA GLU A 263 22.48 32.94 -48.44
C GLU A 263 21.44 34.05 -48.22
N TYR A 264 20.66 33.92 -47.16
CA TYR A 264 19.77 35.00 -46.72
C TYR A 264 20.61 36.09 -46.05
N VAL A 265 20.76 37.24 -46.75
CA VAL A 265 21.29 38.46 -46.15
C VAL A 265 20.25 38.92 -45.12
N MET A 266 20.51 38.65 -43.86
CA MET A 266 19.69 39.19 -42.78
C MET A 266 19.93 40.70 -42.66
N ASN A 267 18.96 41.48 -43.06
CA ASN A 267 18.90 42.89 -42.70
C ASN A 267 18.70 43.01 -41.18
N GLU A 268 19.61 43.70 -40.56
CA GLU A 268 19.64 43.91 -39.12
C GLU A 268 18.33 44.58 -38.63
N VAL A 269 17.47 43.83 -37.98
CA VAL A 269 16.23 44.37 -37.34
C VAL A 269 16.64 44.83 -35.95
N VAL A 270 16.77 46.14 -35.78
CA VAL A 270 16.97 46.75 -34.44
C VAL A 270 15.69 46.60 -33.64
N ILE A 271 15.63 45.60 -32.75
CA ILE A 271 14.56 45.46 -31.78
C ILE A 271 14.85 46.36 -30.58
N ARG A 272 14.15 47.46 -30.47
CA ARG A 272 14.09 48.25 -29.21
C ARG A 272 13.25 47.51 -28.22
N GLY A 273 13.93 46.82 -27.26
CA GLY A 273 13.29 46.13 -26.17
C GLY A 273 12.71 47.11 -25.15
N TYR A 274 11.38 47.08 -24.95
CA TYR A 274 10.75 47.61 -23.76
C TYR A 274 10.97 46.61 -22.62
N GLY A 275 11.84 46.98 -21.66
CA GLY A 275 12.11 46.20 -20.47
C GLY A 275 10.95 46.29 -19.48
N THR A 276 10.27 45.20 -19.26
CA THR A 276 9.41 44.98 -18.08
C THR A 276 10.24 44.32 -16.99
N LYS A 277 10.45 45.03 -15.90
CA LYS A 277 11.11 44.52 -14.69
C LYS A 277 10.24 43.42 -14.07
N ALA A 278 10.67 42.18 -14.17
CA ALA A 278 10.13 41.10 -13.38
C ALA A 278 10.64 41.18 -11.93
N ARG A 279 9.72 41.29 -10.99
CA ARG A 279 9.96 41.30 -9.55
C ARG A 279 10.13 39.86 -9.10
N PRO A 280 11.18 39.49 -8.33
CA PRO A 280 11.28 38.13 -7.80
C PRO A 280 10.28 37.95 -6.65
N VAL A 281 9.40 36.97 -6.77
CA VAL A 281 8.54 36.50 -5.69
C VAL A 281 9.35 35.50 -4.86
N ALA A 282 9.75 35.91 -3.67
CA ALA A 282 10.32 35.02 -2.68
C ALA A 282 9.21 34.05 -2.21
N ARG A 283 9.41 32.78 -2.45
CA ARG A 283 8.56 31.70 -1.94
C ARG A 283 9.17 31.24 -0.62
N GLU A 284 8.57 31.64 0.48
CA GLU A 284 8.85 31.10 1.80
C GLU A 284 8.44 29.63 1.83
N ALA A 285 9.42 28.75 1.94
CA ALA A 285 9.20 27.35 2.26
C ALA A 285 8.94 27.21 3.75
N LYS A 286 7.69 26.94 4.13
CA LYS A 286 7.33 26.51 5.47
C LYS A 286 7.87 25.10 5.68
N ALA A 287 8.85 24.97 6.56
CA ALA A 287 9.31 23.68 7.07
C ALA A 287 8.21 23.12 7.98
N GLU A 288 7.55 22.07 7.58
CA GLU A 288 6.75 21.23 8.47
C GLU A 288 7.68 20.35 9.30
N GLU A 289 7.61 20.51 10.59
CA GLU A 289 8.26 19.70 11.60
C GLU A 289 7.71 18.25 11.49
N ALA A 290 8.49 17.37 10.90
CA ALA A 290 8.18 15.94 10.86
C ALA A 290 8.38 15.36 12.27
N ALA A 291 7.31 14.91 12.89
CA ALA A 291 7.33 14.14 14.11
C ALA A 291 8.27 12.94 13.98
N MET A 292 9.31 12.89 14.79
CA MET A 292 10.17 11.73 14.97
C MET A 292 9.33 10.57 15.54
N MET A 293 8.97 9.64 14.69
CA MET A 293 8.51 8.32 15.11
C MET A 293 9.74 7.50 15.45
N ASP A 294 9.83 7.09 16.69
CA ASP A 294 10.81 6.13 17.21
C ASP A 294 10.63 4.79 16.47
N LEU A 295 11.49 4.52 15.50
CA LEU A 295 11.50 3.28 14.74
C LEU A 295 12.44 2.32 15.45
N GLU A 296 11.88 1.28 16.06
CA GLU A 296 12.61 0.13 16.58
C GLU A 296 13.66 -0.36 15.58
N ALA A 297 14.87 -0.54 16.06
CA ALA A 297 16.02 -0.96 15.27
C ALA A 297 15.81 -2.41 14.77
N THR A 298 15.33 -2.52 13.53
CA THR A 298 15.30 -3.80 12.83
C THR A 298 16.72 -4.19 12.44
N ALA A 299 17.09 -5.45 12.67
CA ALA A 299 18.42 -5.97 12.30
C ALA A 299 18.66 -5.78 10.78
N PRO A 300 19.89 -5.43 10.34
CA PRO A 300 20.19 -5.22 8.94
C PRO A 300 19.94 -6.50 8.14
N LEU A 301 19.22 -6.36 7.02
CA LEU A 301 18.98 -7.45 6.09
C LEU A 301 20.26 -7.71 5.27
N PRO A 302 20.53 -8.95 4.84
CA PRO A 302 21.65 -9.24 3.96
C PRO A 302 21.36 -8.61 2.57
N VAL A 303 22.15 -7.60 2.21
CA VAL A 303 22.10 -6.87 0.94
C VAL A 303 23.39 -7.10 0.15
N THR A 304 23.25 -7.44 -1.12
CA THR A 304 24.40 -7.55 -2.05
C THR A 304 24.41 -6.33 -2.96
N VAL A 305 25.55 -5.66 -3.06
CA VAL A 305 25.75 -4.51 -3.95
C VAL A 305 26.36 -5.00 -5.24
N SER A 306 25.77 -4.64 -6.38
CA SER A 306 26.30 -4.87 -7.71
C SER A 306 26.54 -3.52 -8.40
N GLU A 307 27.76 -3.24 -8.80
CA GLU A 307 28.15 -2.01 -9.47
C GLU A 307 28.42 -2.29 -10.95
N SER A 308 27.87 -1.44 -11.83
CA SER A 308 28.24 -1.31 -13.22
C SER A 308 28.70 0.12 -13.49
N ASN A 309 29.43 0.36 -14.59
CA ASN A 309 30.00 1.68 -14.90
C ASN A 309 28.95 2.82 -14.99
N ILE A 310 27.68 2.54 -15.00
CA ILE A 310 26.59 3.52 -15.21
C ILE A 310 25.49 3.41 -14.14
N SER A 311 25.34 2.26 -13.50
CA SER A 311 24.29 2.03 -12.51
C SER A 311 24.75 1.11 -11.38
N PHE A 312 24.18 1.30 -10.21
CA PHE A 312 24.31 0.37 -9.10
C PHE A 312 22.97 -0.24 -8.75
N SER A 313 23.00 -1.46 -8.23
CA SER A 313 21.83 -2.15 -7.71
C SER A 313 22.10 -2.76 -6.33
N PHE A 314 21.07 -2.78 -5.51
CA PHE A 314 21.08 -3.43 -4.20
C PHE A 314 20.08 -4.58 -4.24
N ASP A 315 20.56 -5.81 -4.09
CA ASP A 315 19.69 -6.98 -4.02
C ASP A 315 19.33 -7.28 -2.57
N VAL A 316 18.05 -7.18 -2.24
CA VAL A 316 17.52 -7.55 -0.93
C VAL A 316 17.32 -9.07 -0.91
N ASN A 317 18.20 -9.79 -0.22
CA ASN A 317 18.27 -11.25 -0.26
C ASN A 317 17.13 -11.95 0.49
N VAL A 318 16.26 -11.19 1.19
CA VAL A 318 15.10 -11.72 1.91
C VAL A 318 13.84 -11.36 1.13
N PRO A 319 13.00 -12.34 0.76
CA PRO A 319 11.72 -12.04 0.14
C PRO A 319 10.88 -11.11 0.99
N LYS A 320 10.24 -10.14 0.36
CA LYS A 320 9.42 -9.13 1.00
C LYS A 320 8.03 -9.09 0.39
N THR A 321 7.05 -8.76 1.22
CA THR A 321 5.69 -8.46 0.78
C THR A 321 5.47 -6.95 0.88
N ILE A 322 5.16 -6.30 -0.26
CA ILE A 322 4.86 -4.86 -0.30
C ILE A 322 3.44 -4.68 -0.80
N THR A 323 2.59 -4.12 0.06
CA THR A 323 1.18 -3.86 -0.25
C THR A 323 1.03 -2.65 -1.18
N SER A 324 0.05 -2.72 -2.09
CA SER A 324 -0.27 -1.60 -2.97
C SER A 324 -0.98 -0.48 -2.21
N GLY A 325 -0.52 0.77 -2.38
CA GLY A 325 -1.09 1.95 -1.71
C GLY A 325 -0.85 1.99 -0.19
N GLY A 326 0.05 1.13 0.32
CA GLY A 326 0.45 1.11 1.73
C GLY A 326 1.43 2.23 2.09
N LYS A 327 1.85 2.24 3.35
CA LYS A 327 2.95 3.10 3.79
C LYS A 327 4.26 2.66 3.13
N PRO A 328 5.18 3.60 2.83
CA PRO A 328 6.50 3.24 2.34
C PRO A 328 7.21 2.28 3.30
N GLU A 329 7.84 1.25 2.74
CA GLU A 329 8.62 0.28 3.50
C GLU A 329 10.08 0.69 3.51
N THR A 330 10.67 0.79 4.72
CA THR A 330 12.08 1.18 4.88
C THR A 330 12.95 -0.06 5.01
N VAL A 331 13.99 -0.15 4.19
CA VAL A 331 14.97 -1.24 4.20
C VAL A 331 16.37 -0.65 4.42
N GLU A 332 17.13 -1.17 5.39
CA GLU A 332 18.54 -0.82 5.56
C GLU A 332 19.36 -1.54 4.48
N LEU A 333 20.14 -0.76 3.72
CA LEU A 333 20.96 -1.27 2.62
C LEU A 333 22.39 -1.48 3.02
N GLN A 334 22.97 -0.48 3.72
CA GLN A 334 24.38 -0.49 4.09
C GLN A 334 24.62 0.35 5.34
N ARG A 335 25.61 -0.05 6.12
CA ARG A 335 26.11 0.73 7.25
C ARG A 335 27.59 1.02 7.06
N LEU A 336 27.96 2.29 7.10
CA LEU A 336 29.32 2.78 6.89
C LEU A 336 29.77 3.51 8.15
N THR A 337 31.01 3.23 8.58
CA THR A 337 31.67 3.99 9.64
C THR A 337 32.71 4.87 9.00
N VAL A 338 32.59 6.19 9.15
CA VAL A 338 33.43 7.17 8.49
C VAL A 338 34.17 8.00 9.56
N PRO A 339 35.51 8.13 9.46
CA PRO A 339 36.21 9.06 10.33
C PRO A 339 35.65 10.48 10.13
N ALA A 340 35.31 11.14 11.22
CA ALA A 340 34.74 12.48 11.18
C ALA A 340 35.60 13.44 12.02
N THR A 341 35.75 14.67 11.54
CA THR A 341 36.36 15.78 12.27
C THR A 341 35.27 16.78 12.56
N TYR A 342 35.09 17.13 13.84
CA TYR A 342 34.07 18.05 14.28
C TYR A 342 34.70 19.42 14.54
N SER A 343 34.12 20.49 13.99
CA SER A 343 34.56 21.88 14.15
C SER A 343 33.44 22.74 14.74
#